data_4596e2582b0baa561376eabd55e65b16
#
_entry.id   4596e2582b0baa561376eabd55e65b16
#
_cell.length_a   1.000
_cell.length_b   1.000
_cell.length_c   1.000
_cell.angle_alpha   90.00
_cell.angle_beta   90.00
_cell.angle_gamma   90.00
#
_symmetry.space_group_name_H-M   'P 1'
#
loop_
_entity.id
_entity.type
_entity.pdbx_description
1 polymer ?
#
loop_
_entity_poly.entity_id
_entity_poly.type
_entity_poly.pdbx_seq_one_letter_code
_entity_poly.pdbx_strand_id
1 'polypeptide(L)'
;MNFLFEFSRNHCIAICAFLVPANLLLTLGTVSLVSQLSHLTQVYLSVFAASFFALTLLWHDFTWFSIGVVMAPTYILLALACVCLSLNLWAIVHPASMKQLIKELTSIGYRNVAILTNHTFSLKVTERN
;
A
#
# COMPACT_ATOMS: atom_id res chain seq x y z
N MET A 1 2.35 22.43 20.87
CA MET A 1 2.73 21.01 20.72
C MET A 1 1.72 20.07 21.38
N ASN A 2 1.29 20.32 22.60
CA ASN A 2 0.33 19.47 23.33
C ASN A 2 -1.02 19.32 22.63
N PHE A 3 -1.52 20.37 21.97
CA PHE A 3 -2.79 20.34 21.24
C PHE A 3 -2.81 19.30 20.10
N LEU A 4 -1.73 19.22 19.31
CA LEU A 4 -1.63 18.24 18.21
C LEU A 4 -1.58 16.81 18.73
N PHE A 5 -0.90 16.58 19.84
CA PHE A 5 -0.82 15.27 20.48
C PHE A 5 -2.18 14.83 21.04
N GLU A 6 -2.90 15.73 21.72
CA GLU A 6 -4.23 15.44 22.24
C GLU A 6 -5.25 15.21 21.12
N PHE A 7 -5.19 16.01 20.07
CA PHE A 7 -6.04 15.84 18.91
C PHE A 7 -5.82 14.49 18.23
N SER A 8 -4.55 14.10 18.04
CA SER A 8 -4.17 12.82 17.47
C SER A 8 -4.68 11.63 18.30
N ARG A 9 -4.64 11.74 19.62
CA ARG A 9 -5.13 10.70 20.54
C ARG A 9 -6.65 10.58 20.56
N ASN A 10 -7.36 11.70 20.67
CA ASN A 10 -8.81 11.72 20.77
C ASN A 10 -9.50 11.24 19.50
N HIS A 11 -8.87 11.42 18.34
CA HIS A 11 -9.39 11.03 17.03
C HIS A 11 -8.62 9.87 16.39
N CYS A 12 -7.87 9.10 17.17
CA CYS A 12 -7.00 8.02 16.68
C CYS A 12 -7.75 7.04 15.75
N ILE A 13 -8.95 6.59 16.14
CA ILE A 13 -9.73 5.63 15.34
C ILE A 13 -10.11 6.23 13.98
N ALA A 14 -10.58 7.48 13.97
CA ALA A 14 -10.95 8.18 12.74
C ALA A 14 -9.74 8.45 11.83
N ILE A 15 -8.62 8.88 12.43
CA ILE A 15 -7.36 9.14 11.71
C ILE A 15 -6.83 7.86 11.09
N CYS A 16 -6.73 6.77 11.84
CA CYS A 16 -6.26 5.49 11.32
C CYS A 16 -7.20 4.91 10.26
N ALA A 17 -8.52 4.98 10.49
CA ALA A 17 -9.52 4.49 9.55
C ALA A 17 -9.47 5.22 8.19
N PHE A 18 -9.01 6.45 8.15
CA PHE A 18 -8.82 7.24 6.94
C PHE A 18 -7.40 7.10 6.35
N LEU A 19 -6.36 7.25 7.17
CA LEU A 19 -4.97 7.26 6.72
C LEU A 19 -4.51 5.91 6.17
N VAL A 20 -4.91 4.81 6.78
CA VAL A 20 -4.48 3.47 6.36
C VAL A 20 -4.97 3.12 4.96
N PRO A 21 -6.29 3.17 4.65
CA PRO A 21 -6.74 2.91 3.30
C PRO A 21 -6.26 3.96 2.29
N ALA A 22 -6.19 5.24 2.67
CA ALA A 22 -5.68 6.29 1.79
C ALA A 22 -4.22 6.04 1.40
N ASN A 23 -3.36 5.72 2.37
CA ASN A 23 -1.95 5.41 2.12
C ASN A 23 -1.80 4.17 1.23
N LEU A 24 -2.59 3.12 1.48
CA LEU A 24 -2.57 1.90 0.68
C LEU A 24 -3.02 2.16 -0.77
N LEU A 25 -4.14 2.86 -0.95
CA LEU A 25 -4.68 3.19 -2.28
C LEU A 25 -3.72 4.08 -3.08
N LEU A 26 -3.10 5.08 -2.44
CA LEU A 26 -2.11 5.94 -3.10
C LEU A 26 -0.86 5.16 -3.51
N THR A 27 -0.37 4.27 -2.66
CA THR A 27 0.77 3.41 -2.99
C THR A 27 0.45 2.45 -4.13
N LEU A 28 -0.72 1.81 -4.12
CA LEU A 28 -1.19 0.99 -5.23
C LEU A 28 -1.39 1.80 -6.52
N GLY A 29 -1.91 3.01 -6.39
CA GLY A 29 -2.01 3.97 -7.50
C GLY A 29 -0.66 4.27 -8.12
N THR A 30 0.36 4.54 -7.30
CA THR A 30 1.74 4.77 -7.76
C THR A 30 2.29 3.56 -8.51
N VAL A 31 2.12 2.36 -7.97
CA VAL A 31 2.54 1.11 -8.60
C VAL A 31 1.85 0.92 -9.96
N SER A 32 0.54 1.19 -10.03
CA SER A 32 -0.23 1.11 -11.28
C SER A 32 0.23 2.12 -12.32
N LEU A 33 0.50 3.37 -11.91
CA LEU A 33 0.99 4.43 -12.81
C LEU A 33 2.37 4.09 -13.38
N VAL A 34 3.27 3.55 -12.56
CA VAL A 34 4.60 3.09 -13.02
C VAL A 34 4.46 1.97 -14.04
N SER A 35 3.50 1.06 -13.88
CA SER A 35 3.28 -0.06 -14.80
C SER A 35 2.76 0.38 -16.16
N GLN A 36 1.95 1.45 -16.21
CA GLN A 36 1.25 1.91 -17.43
C GLN A 36 2.02 2.92 -18.30
N LEU A 37 3.29 3.20 -18.02
CA LEU A 37 4.07 4.23 -18.74
C LEU A 37 3.43 5.63 -18.69
N SER A 38 2.74 5.97 -17.63
CA SER A 38 2.24 7.33 -17.42
C SER A 38 3.34 8.38 -17.45
N HIS A 39 2.98 9.61 -17.75
CA HIS A 39 3.91 10.74 -17.70
C HIS A 39 4.65 10.78 -16.37
N LEU A 40 5.96 10.95 -16.41
CA LEU A 40 6.84 11.01 -15.22
C LEU A 40 6.31 11.96 -14.15
N THR A 41 5.72 13.08 -14.56
CA THR A 41 5.13 14.08 -13.66
C THR A 41 4.00 13.49 -12.79
N GLN A 42 3.15 12.65 -13.36
CA GLN A 42 2.05 12.00 -12.63
C GLN A 42 2.58 10.99 -11.60
N VAL A 43 3.64 10.26 -11.95
CA VAL A 43 4.31 9.33 -11.04
C VAL A 43 4.91 10.08 -9.86
N TYR A 44 5.64 11.16 -10.10
CA TYR A 44 6.23 11.99 -9.03
C TYR A 44 5.18 12.59 -8.12
N LEU A 45 4.08 13.11 -8.67
CA LEU A 45 2.99 13.67 -7.88
C LEU A 45 2.32 12.61 -6.99
N SER A 46 2.07 11.41 -7.55
CA SER A 46 1.49 10.28 -6.82
C SER A 46 2.42 9.81 -5.70
N VAL A 47 3.72 9.68 -5.97
CA VAL A 47 4.73 9.31 -4.97
C VAL A 47 4.83 10.34 -3.86
N PHE A 48 4.81 11.64 -4.21
CA PHE A 48 4.85 12.72 -3.22
C PHE A 48 3.62 12.64 -2.29
N ALA A 49 2.42 12.50 -2.85
CA ALA A 49 1.21 12.36 -2.07
C ALA A 49 1.23 11.11 -1.18
N ALA A 50 1.59 9.95 -1.73
CA ALA A 50 1.70 8.70 -0.98
C ALA A 50 2.73 8.78 0.16
N SER A 51 3.88 9.40 -0.10
CA SER A 51 4.92 9.61 0.91
C SER A 51 4.48 10.56 2.02
N PHE A 52 3.72 11.59 1.68
CA PHE A 52 3.16 12.52 2.67
C PHE A 52 2.19 11.80 3.62
N PHE A 53 1.30 10.96 3.10
CA PHE A 53 0.38 10.17 3.93
C PHE A 53 1.13 9.15 4.79
N ALA A 54 2.14 8.48 4.24
CA ALA A 54 2.96 7.53 4.98
C ALA A 54 3.75 8.19 6.12
N LEU A 55 4.31 9.38 5.89
CA LEU A 55 5.00 10.17 6.93
C LEU A 55 4.02 10.65 8.02
N THR A 56 2.81 11.05 7.63
CA THR A 56 1.76 11.44 8.59
C THR A 56 1.37 10.24 9.47
N LEU A 57 1.29 9.05 8.88
CA LEU A 57 1.02 7.81 9.61
C LEU A 57 2.15 7.50 10.60
N LEU A 58 3.42 7.61 10.18
CA LEU A 58 4.58 7.45 11.06
C LEU A 58 4.59 8.46 12.21
N TRP A 59 4.25 9.72 11.92
CA TRP A 59 4.13 10.74 12.96
C TRP A 59 3.05 10.39 13.97
N HIS A 60 1.91 9.89 13.49
CA HIS A 60 0.83 9.43 14.37
C HIS A 60 1.28 8.26 15.25
N ASP A 61 1.96 7.26 14.70
CA ASP A 61 2.52 6.13 15.46
C ASP A 61 3.54 6.60 16.51
N PHE A 62 4.40 7.56 16.13
CA PHE A 62 5.39 8.12 17.03
C PHE A 62 4.76 8.78 18.27
N THR A 63 3.56 9.38 18.13
CA THR A 63 2.84 9.97 19.29
C THR A 63 2.47 8.90 20.33
N TRP A 64 2.17 7.69 19.91
CA TRP A 64 1.88 6.56 20.80
C TRP A 64 3.13 6.00 21.47
N PHE A 65 4.22 5.90 20.74
CA PHE A 65 5.53 5.52 21.29
C PHE A 65 5.99 6.48 22.38
N SER A 66 5.78 7.78 22.20
CA SER A 66 6.19 8.82 23.18
C SER A 66 5.46 8.70 24.52
N ILE A 67 4.29 8.07 24.55
CA ILE A 67 3.47 7.88 25.74
C ILE A 67 3.76 6.52 26.42
N GLY A 68 4.56 5.66 25.77
CA GLY A 68 4.88 4.33 26.26
C GLY A 68 3.77 3.31 26.09
N VAL A 69 2.70 3.65 25.37
CA VAL A 69 1.60 2.73 25.05
C VAL A 69 1.93 2.00 23.75
N VAL A 70 2.62 0.89 23.88
CA VAL A 70 3.04 0.07 22.73
C VAL A 70 2.15 -1.17 22.66
N MET A 71 1.23 -1.17 21.69
CA MET A 71 0.34 -2.30 21.42
C MET A 71 0.66 -2.95 20.07
N ALA A 72 0.21 -4.19 19.87
CA ALA A 72 0.40 -4.91 18.61
C ALA A 72 -0.01 -4.12 17.34
N PRO A 73 -1.15 -3.37 17.30
CA PRO A 73 -1.51 -2.57 16.13
C PRO A 73 -0.49 -1.49 15.77
N THR A 74 0.21 -0.90 16.73
CA THR A 74 1.24 0.13 16.48
C THR A 74 2.38 -0.43 15.63
N TYR A 75 2.85 -1.64 15.92
CA TYR A 75 3.89 -2.29 15.11
C TYR A 75 3.42 -2.62 13.71
N ILE A 76 2.17 -3.03 13.55
CA ILE A 76 1.58 -3.34 12.24
C ILE A 76 1.50 -2.07 11.38
N LEU A 77 1.03 -0.96 11.95
CA LEU A 77 0.94 0.33 11.26
C LEU A 77 2.32 0.88 10.90
N LEU A 78 3.29 0.76 11.81
CA LEU A 78 4.68 1.14 11.55
C LEU A 78 5.28 0.33 10.40
N ALA A 79 5.10 -0.99 10.41
CA ALA A 79 5.56 -1.86 9.32
C ALA A 79 4.90 -1.50 7.99
N LEU A 80 3.58 -1.25 7.99
CA LEU A 80 2.84 -0.84 6.80
C LEU A 80 3.38 0.48 6.22
N ALA A 81 3.59 1.50 7.07
CA ALA A 81 4.14 2.78 6.65
C ALA A 81 5.56 2.64 6.07
N CYS A 82 6.41 1.84 6.69
CA CYS A 82 7.77 1.57 6.20
C CYS A 82 7.77 0.85 4.85
N VAL A 83 6.91 -0.15 4.66
CA VAL A 83 6.75 -0.85 3.38
C VAL A 83 6.26 0.09 2.30
N CYS A 84 5.24 0.91 2.58
CA CYS A 84 4.73 1.88 1.62
C CYS A 84 5.79 2.91 1.22
N LEU A 85 6.56 3.45 2.18
CA LEU A 85 7.66 4.37 1.88
C LEU A 85 8.76 3.71 1.04
N SER A 86 9.13 2.47 1.35
CA SER A 86 10.13 1.71 0.60
C SER A 86 9.69 1.48 -0.86
N LEU A 87 8.43 1.13 -1.07
CA LEU A 87 7.86 0.97 -2.41
C LEU A 87 7.83 2.28 -3.20
N ASN A 88 7.41 3.37 -2.55
CA ASN A 88 7.39 4.69 -3.17
C ASN A 88 8.81 5.18 -3.54
N LEU A 89 9.79 4.96 -2.66
CA LEU A 89 11.19 5.28 -2.92
C LEU A 89 11.73 4.43 -4.08
N TRP A 90 11.44 3.14 -4.09
CA TRP A 90 11.86 2.24 -5.18
C TRP A 90 11.25 2.65 -6.52
N ALA A 91 10.00 3.09 -6.54
CA ALA A 91 9.33 3.58 -7.75
C ALA A 91 10.06 4.77 -8.41
N ILE A 92 10.74 5.61 -7.60
CA ILE A 92 11.51 6.75 -8.11
C ILE A 92 12.93 6.32 -8.53
N VAL A 93 13.61 5.55 -7.66
CA VAL A 93 15.05 5.22 -7.84
C VAL A 93 15.26 4.22 -8.96
N HIS A 94 14.39 3.22 -9.08
CA HIS A 94 14.48 2.14 -10.06
C HIS A 94 13.15 1.84 -10.75
N PRO A 95 12.60 2.78 -11.53
CA PRO A 95 11.31 2.59 -12.18
C PRO A 95 11.30 1.43 -13.18
N ALA A 96 12.42 1.16 -13.85
CA ALA A 96 12.56 0.06 -14.79
C ALA A 96 12.47 -1.31 -14.11
N SER A 97 13.18 -1.50 -12.99
CA SER A 97 13.16 -2.74 -12.20
C SER A 97 11.78 -3.00 -11.61
N MET A 98 11.15 -1.96 -11.09
CA MET A 98 9.80 -2.07 -10.55
C MET A 98 8.78 -2.49 -11.61
N LYS A 99 8.89 -1.91 -12.81
CA LYS A 99 8.07 -2.26 -13.96
C LYS A 99 8.19 -3.73 -14.36
N GLN A 100 9.43 -4.24 -14.41
CA GLN A 100 9.71 -5.62 -14.73
C GLN A 100 9.13 -6.57 -13.68
N LEU A 101 9.30 -6.26 -12.39
CA LEU A 101 8.75 -7.03 -11.28
C LEU A 101 7.22 -7.10 -11.34
N ILE A 102 6.56 -5.96 -11.55
CA ILE A 102 5.10 -5.89 -11.65
C ILE A 102 4.61 -6.74 -12.83
N LYS A 103 5.28 -6.66 -13.97
CA LYS A 103 4.94 -7.44 -15.16
C LYS A 103 5.06 -8.93 -14.91
N GLU A 104 6.10 -9.38 -14.22
CA GLU A 104 6.27 -10.79 -13.84
C GLU A 104 5.20 -11.25 -12.84
N LEU A 105 4.97 -10.47 -11.78
CA LEU A 105 3.94 -10.80 -10.78
C LEU A 105 2.54 -10.86 -11.41
N THR A 106 2.22 -9.93 -12.29
CA THR A 106 0.94 -9.92 -13.00
C THR A 106 0.80 -11.14 -13.92
N SER A 107 1.88 -11.52 -14.61
CA SER A 107 1.87 -12.71 -15.48
C SER A 107 1.67 -14.01 -14.70
N ILE A 108 2.33 -14.12 -13.52
CA ILE A 108 2.17 -15.27 -12.61
C ILE A 108 0.74 -15.31 -12.05
N GLY A 109 0.23 -14.17 -11.60
CA GLY A 109 -1.15 -14.04 -11.11
C GLY A 109 -2.17 -14.44 -12.17
N TYR A 110 -2.01 -13.95 -13.40
CA TYR A 110 -2.90 -14.29 -14.52
C TYR A 110 -2.85 -15.79 -14.86
N ARG A 111 -1.66 -16.39 -14.89
CA ARG A 111 -1.51 -17.85 -15.12
C ARG A 111 -2.20 -18.68 -14.05
N ASN A 112 -2.07 -18.31 -12.77
CA ASN A 112 -2.71 -19.02 -11.67
C ASN A 112 -4.23 -18.91 -11.74
N VAL A 113 -4.76 -17.72 -12.03
CA VAL A 113 -6.22 -17.51 -12.22
C VAL A 113 -6.73 -18.32 -13.42
N ALA A 114 -6.02 -18.34 -14.54
CA ALA A 114 -6.40 -19.13 -15.72
C ALA A 114 -6.45 -20.63 -15.43
N ILE A 115 -5.48 -21.15 -14.66
CA ILE A 115 -5.46 -22.56 -14.24
C ILE A 115 -6.67 -22.88 -13.36
N LEU A 116 -6.97 -22.03 -12.38
CA LEU A 116 -8.13 -22.21 -11.48
C LEU A 116 -9.45 -22.18 -12.27
N THR A 117 -9.58 -21.24 -13.19
CA THR A 117 -10.79 -21.11 -14.03
C THR A 117 -11.00 -22.36 -14.93
N ASN A 118 -9.94 -22.86 -15.54
CA ASN A 118 -10.00 -24.07 -16.34
C ASN A 118 -10.34 -25.32 -15.50
N HIS A 119 -9.78 -25.41 -14.28
CA HIS A 119 -10.08 -26.51 -13.37
C HIS A 119 -11.56 -26.50 -12.93
N THR A 120 -12.07 -25.32 -12.60
CA THR A 120 -13.48 -25.16 -12.20
C THR A 120 -14.43 -25.45 -13.36
N PHE A 121 -14.07 -25.05 -14.57
CA PHE A 121 -14.86 -25.34 -15.76
C PHE A 121 -14.89 -26.85 -16.07
N SER A 122 -13.75 -27.56 -15.95
CA SER A 122 -13.64 -29.01 -16.16
C SER A 122 -14.50 -29.79 -15.18
N LEU A 123 -14.49 -29.40 -13.88
CA LEU A 123 -15.34 -30.04 -12.86
C LEU A 123 -16.84 -29.87 -13.18
N LYS A 124 -17.24 -28.70 -13.64
CA LYS A 124 -18.64 -28.39 -13.94
C LYS A 124 -19.17 -29.16 -15.18
N VAL A 125 -18.28 -29.47 -16.12
CA VAL A 125 -18.64 -30.29 -17.29
C VAL A 125 -18.79 -31.76 -16.89
N THR A 126 -17.98 -32.27 -15.96
CA THR A 126 -18.04 -33.65 -15.47
C THR A 126 -19.30 -33.93 -14.65
N GLU A 127 -19.82 -32.92 -13.95
CA GLU A 127 -21.03 -33.06 -13.13
C GLU A 127 -22.34 -33.06 -13.96
N ARG A 128 -22.27 -32.65 -15.22
CA ARG A 128 -23.44 -32.54 -16.13
C ARG A 128 -23.63 -33.77 -17.02
N ASN A 129 -22.69 -34.74 -17.03
CA ASN A 129 -22.75 -36.01 -17.71
C ASN A 129 -23.06 -37.17 -16.72
#